data_c8942426ee8a9cdd4a73a382d3b57b0f
#
_entry.id   c8942426ee8a9cdd4a73a382d3b57b0f
#
_cell.length_a   1.000
_cell.length_b   1.000
_cell.length_c   1.000
_cell.angle_alpha   90.00
_cell.angle_beta   90.00
_cell.angle_gamma   90.00
#
_symmetry.space_group_name_H-M   'P 1'
#
loop_
_entity.id
_entity.type
_entity.pdbx_description
1 polymer ?
#
loop_
_entity_poly.entity_id
_entity_poly.type
_entity_poly.pdbx_seq_one_letter_code
_entity_poly.pdbx_strand_id
1 'polypeptide(L)'
;MSQEIIDTSIASLGRAGIDSPLINGDVTSQQGFVQDKDRILVSIRMAELEAELKKKKPLTYFELAGPRKKIYYDASKLRCALVTCGGLCPGLNDIIRSIVLELHHHYG
;
A
#
# COMPACT_ATOMS: atom_id res chain seq x y z
N MET A 1 -3.65 -32.29 0.74
CA MET A 1 -3.70 -31.00 1.45
C MET A 1 -4.48 -30.03 0.56
N SER A 2 -5.68 -29.65 0.97
CA SER A 2 -6.47 -28.62 0.29
C SER A 2 -5.70 -27.30 0.38
N GLN A 3 -5.32 -26.74 -0.76
CA GLN A 3 -4.79 -25.38 -0.79
C GLN A 3 -5.91 -24.47 -0.32
N GLU A 4 -5.75 -23.85 0.83
CA GLU A 4 -6.58 -22.73 1.26
C GLU A 4 -6.51 -21.67 0.15
N ILE A 5 -7.65 -21.30 -0.38
CA ILE A 5 -7.73 -20.19 -1.33
C ILE A 5 -7.57 -18.92 -0.50
N ILE A 6 -6.42 -18.26 -0.63
CA ILE A 6 -6.17 -16.98 0.02
C ILE A 6 -7.02 -15.93 -0.70
N ASP A 7 -7.97 -15.34 0.01
CA ASP A 7 -8.71 -14.19 -0.49
C ASP A 7 -7.83 -12.94 -0.40
N THR A 8 -7.45 -12.39 -1.54
CA THR A 8 -6.62 -11.19 -1.68
C THR A 8 -7.43 -9.97 -2.12
N SER A 9 -8.76 -10.05 -2.08
CA SER A 9 -9.64 -8.95 -2.45
C SER A 9 -9.52 -7.79 -1.46
N ILE A 10 -9.57 -6.56 -1.98
CA ILE A 10 -9.52 -5.33 -1.19
C ILE A 10 -10.83 -4.58 -1.39
N ALA A 11 -11.47 -4.20 -0.29
CA ALA A 11 -12.65 -3.34 -0.35
C ALA A 11 -12.26 -1.96 -0.88
N SER A 12 -12.98 -1.48 -1.88
CA SER A 12 -12.73 -0.17 -2.49
C SER A 12 -13.56 0.91 -1.79
N LEU A 13 -12.96 2.08 -1.57
CA LEU A 13 -13.65 3.30 -1.13
C LEU A 13 -14.35 4.03 -2.28
N GLY A 14 -14.36 3.43 -3.48
CA GLY A 14 -14.91 4.03 -4.68
C GLY A 14 -13.81 4.55 -5.62
N ARG A 15 -14.06 5.64 -6.33
CA ARG A 15 -13.10 6.22 -7.28
C ARG A 15 -12.26 7.31 -6.62
N ALA A 16 -10.94 7.14 -6.64
CA ALA A 16 -10.01 8.19 -6.24
C ALA A 16 -10.04 9.34 -7.27
N GLY A 17 -10.35 10.55 -6.83
CA GLY A 17 -10.55 11.71 -7.70
C GLY A 17 -9.65 12.91 -7.39
N ILE A 18 -8.99 12.91 -6.23
CA ILE A 18 -8.20 14.05 -5.74
C ILE A 18 -6.73 13.82 -6.07
N ASP A 19 -6.06 14.85 -6.56
CA ASP A 19 -4.63 14.77 -6.83
C ASP A 19 -3.84 14.66 -5.51
N SER A 20 -2.90 13.72 -5.49
CA SER A 20 -2.00 13.59 -4.35
C SER A 20 -1.10 14.82 -4.24
N PRO A 21 -0.92 15.41 -3.05
CA PRO A 21 0.02 16.51 -2.85
C PRO A 21 1.47 16.12 -3.19
N LEU A 22 1.80 14.83 -3.17
CA LEU A 22 3.11 14.32 -3.55
C LEU A 22 3.46 14.52 -5.03
N ILE A 23 2.50 14.84 -5.89
CA ILE A 23 2.74 15.07 -7.33
C ILE A 23 3.71 16.24 -7.54
N ASN A 24 3.63 17.26 -6.70
CA ASN A 24 4.42 18.48 -6.80
C ASN A 24 5.68 18.49 -5.94
N GLY A 25 5.96 17.40 -5.22
CA GLY A 25 7.12 17.30 -4.33
C GLY A 25 8.30 16.56 -4.98
N ASP A 26 9.52 16.94 -4.58
CA ASP A 26 10.76 16.29 -5.04
C ASP A 26 10.88 14.81 -4.63
N VAL A 27 10.06 14.37 -3.68
CA VAL A 27 10.12 13.05 -3.07
C VAL A 27 9.77 11.93 -4.06
N THR A 28 8.97 12.23 -5.07
CA THR A 28 8.45 11.23 -6.01
C THR A 28 9.30 11.03 -7.26
N SER A 29 10.27 11.90 -7.48
CA SER A 29 11.13 11.82 -8.68
C SER A 29 12.01 10.56 -8.69
N GLN A 30 12.29 9.95 -7.54
CA GLN A 30 13.14 8.76 -7.43
C GLN A 30 12.37 7.45 -7.25
N GLN A 31 11.13 7.45 -6.74
CA GLN A 31 10.41 6.21 -6.42
C GLN A 31 9.21 5.91 -7.34
N GLY A 32 8.74 6.90 -8.08
CA GLY A 32 7.58 6.73 -8.96
C GLY A 32 6.26 6.42 -8.22
N PHE A 33 5.16 6.72 -8.88
CA PHE A 33 3.85 6.35 -8.36
C PHE A 33 3.50 4.92 -8.75
N VAL A 34 2.89 4.19 -7.83
CA VAL A 34 2.30 2.88 -8.08
C VAL A 34 0.98 3.04 -8.85
N GLN A 35 0.77 2.19 -9.84
CA GLN A 35 -0.48 2.16 -10.60
C GLN A 35 -1.45 1.14 -10.00
N ASP A 36 -2.76 1.36 -10.20
CA ASP A 36 -3.79 0.45 -9.66
C ASP A 36 -3.73 -0.97 -10.24
N LYS A 37 -3.06 -1.15 -11.38
CA LYS A 37 -2.83 -2.44 -12.02
C LYS A 37 -1.57 -3.17 -11.54
N ASP A 38 -0.71 -2.49 -10.80
CA ASP A 38 0.54 -3.09 -10.33
C ASP A 38 0.25 -4.14 -9.27
N ARG A 39 0.84 -5.30 -9.43
CA ARG A 39 0.59 -6.48 -8.61
C ARG A 39 1.89 -7.09 -8.13
N ILE A 40 1.84 -7.69 -6.96
CA ILE A 40 2.92 -8.48 -6.39
C ILE A 40 2.44 -9.91 -6.15
N LEU A 41 3.25 -10.89 -6.53
CA LEU A 41 2.88 -12.29 -6.33
C LEU A 41 2.88 -12.66 -4.85
N VAL A 42 1.93 -13.50 -4.45
CA VAL A 42 1.85 -14.04 -3.08
C VAL A 42 3.01 -14.98 -2.81
N SER A 43 3.39 -15.82 -3.78
CA SER A 43 4.53 -16.71 -3.68
C SER A 43 5.66 -16.31 -4.62
N ILE A 44 6.89 -16.36 -4.11
CA ILE A 44 8.12 -16.18 -4.88
C ILE A 44 8.81 -17.50 -5.23
N ARG A 45 8.21 -18.64 -4.84
CA ARG A 45 8.80 -19.96 -5.06
C ARG A 45 8.51 -20.42 -6.50
N MET A 46 9.56 -20.62 -7.28
CA MET A 46 9.45 -21.05 -8.68
C MET A 46 8.59 -22.29 -8.89
N ALA A 47 8.76 -23.30 -8.03
CA ALA A 47 7.98 -24.53 -8.15
C ALA A 47 6.48 -24.33 -7.99
N GLU A 48 6.07 -23.41 -7.11
CA GLU A 48 4.66 -23.06 -6.90
C GLU A 48 4.11 -22.27 -8.10
N LEU A 49 4.87 -21.29 -8.60
CA LEU A 49 4.49 -20.50 -9.77
C LEU A 49 4.36 -21.38 -11.04
N GLU A 50 5.31 -22.27 -11.26
CA GLU A 50 5.23 -23.21 -12.39
C GLU A 50 4.02 -24.13 -12.28
N ALA A 51 3.70 -24.59 -11.06
CA ALA A 51 2.53 -25.44 -10.85
C ALA A 51 1.22 -24.69 -11.12
N GLU A 52 1.11 -23.43 -10.73
CA GLU A 52 -0.06 -22.59 -10.99
C GLU A 52 -0.20 -22.29 -12.49
N LEU A 53 0.89 -21.94 -13.18
CA LEU A 53 0.91 -21.68 -14.61
C LEU A 53 0.51 -22.93 -15.41
N LYS A 54 1.03 -24.13 -15.05
CA LYS A 54 0.65 -25.40 -15.69
C LYS A 54 -0.85 -25.71 -15.55
N LYS A 55 -1.46 -25.32 -14.43
CA LYS A 55 -2.91 -25.51 -14.19
C LYS A 55 -3.77 -24.49 -14.95
N LYS A 56 -3.18 -23.53 -15.66
CA LYS A 56 -3.89 -22.42 -16.33
C LYS A 56 -4.82 -21.64 -15.40
N LYS A 57 -4.51 -21.60 -14.11
CA LYS A 57 -5.24 -20.81 -13.13
C LYS A 57 -4.66 -19.38 -13.07
N PRO A 58 -5.47 -18.38 -12.77
CA PRO A 58 -4.94 -17.04 -12.50
C PRO A 58 -4.00 -17.10 -11.30
N LEU A 59 -2.86 -16.42 -11.43
CA LEU A 59 -1.91 -16.31 -10.32
C LEU A 59 -2.52 -15.54 -9.15
N THR A 60 -2.23 -15.97 -7.94
CA THR A 60 -2.65 -15.26 -6.73
C THR A 60 -1.69 -14.10 -6.47
N TYR A 61 -2.22 -12.89 -6.31
CA TYR A 61 -1.44 -11.67 -6.14
C TYR A 61 -2.07 -10.73 -5.12
N PHE A 62 -1.26 -9.84 -4.57
CA PHE A 62 -1.70 -8.66 -3.83
C PHE A 62 -1.58 -7.41 -4.68
N GLU A 63 -2.27 -6.36 -4.31
CA GLU A 63 -2.01 -5.03 -4.84
C GLU A 63 -0.66 -4.52 -4.34
N LEU A 64 0.09 -3.86 -5.22
CA LEU A 64 1.35 -3.24 -4.83
C LEU A 64 1.05 -2.00 -3.99
N ALA A 65 1.62 -1.95 -2.78
CA ALA A 65 1.54 -0.78 -1.91
C ALA A 65 2.48 0.32 -2.40
N GLY A 66 2.06 1.57 -2.22
CA GLY A 66 2.86 2.72 -2.58
C GLY A 66 2.02 3.97 -2.86
N PRO A 67 2.68 5.10 -3.12
CA PRO A 67 1.99 6.36 -3.37
C PRO A 67 1.20 6.30 -4.68
N ARG A 68 -0.01 6.85 -4.67
CA ARG A 68 -0.89 6.95 -5.84
C ARG A 68 -0.98 8.41 -6.29
N LYS A 69 -1.09 8.62 -7.61
CA LYS A 69 -1.32 9.96 -8.16
C LYS A 69 -2.69 10.52 -7.78
N LYS A 70 -3.69 9.65 -7.64
CA LYS A 70 -5.03 10.02 -7.18
C LYS A 70 -5.31 9.35 -5.85
N ILE A 71 -5.89 10.12 -4.94
CA ILE A 71 -6.28 9.70 -3.60
C ILE A 71 -7.76 9.95 -3.35
N TYR A 72 -8.30 9.36 -2.29
CA TYR A 72 -9.73 9.44 -1.98
C TYR A 72 -10.11 10.68 -1.19
N TYR A 73 -9.22 11.19 -0.34
CA TYR A 73 -9.50 12.26 0.59
C TYR A 73 -8.62 13.48 0.32
N ASP A 74 -9.19 14.65 0.52
CA ASP A 74 -8.45 15.91 0.51
C ASP A 74 -7.59 15.99 1.77
N ALA A 75 -6.28 15.87 1.59
CA ALA A 75 -5.32 15.84 2.70
C ALA A 75 -5.41 17.07 3.60
N SER A 76 -5.68 18.24 3.04
CA SER A 76 -5.79 19.51 3.79
C SER A 76 -6.98 19.57 4.76
N LYS A 77 -7.96 18.67 4.59
CA LYS A 77 -9.17 18.60 5.42
C LYS A 77 -9.20 17.41 6.36
N LEU A 78 -8.21 16.53 6.27
CA LEU A 78 -8.16 15.33 7.10
C LEU A 78 -7.64 15.62 8.51
N ARG A 79 -8.14 14.83 9.44
CA ARG A 79 -7.57 14.71 10.78
C ARG A 79 -7.15 13.26 10.97
N CYS A 80 -5.88 13.06 11.25
CA CYS A 80 -5.30 11.75 11.49
C CYS A 80 -5.07 11.52 12.97
N ALA A 81 -5.28 10.30 13.44
CA ALA A 81 -4.98 9.90 14.81
C ALA A 81 -4.10 8.65 14.78
N LEU A 82 -3.07 8.64 15.61
CA LEU A 82 -2.23 7.48 15.85
C LEU A 82 -2.67 6.84 17.17
N VAL A 83 -3.04 5.57 17.11
CA VAL A 83 -3.43 4.80 18.29
C VAL A 83 -2.35 3.76 18.53
N THR A 84 -1.79 3.79 19.74
CA THR A 84 -0.83 2.78 20.20
C THR A 84 -1.49 1.91 21.25
N CYS A 85 -1.35 0.61 21.16
CA CYS A 85 -1.82 -0.35 22.14
C CYS A 85 -0.79 -1.48 22.30
N GLY A 86 -0.73 -2.04 23.52
CA GLY A 86 0.19 -3.11 23.86
C GLY A 86 1.39 -2.64 24.68
N GLY A 87 2.41 -3.52 24.76
CA GLY A 87 3.62 -3.28 25.55
C GLY A 87 4.63 -2.35 24.89
N LEU A 88 5.80 -2.23 25.52
CA LEU A 88 6.93 -1.46 24.98
C LEU A 88 7.43 -2.11 23.69
N CYS A 89 7.53 -1.30 22.62
CA CYS A 89 8.10 -1.70 21.35
C CYS A 89 9.28 -0.78 20.99
N PRO A 90 10.48 -1.31 20.80
CA PRO A 90 11.61 -0.52 20.32
C PRO A 90 11.28 0.16 18.98
N GLY A 91 11.62 1.44 18.87
CA GLY A 91 11.37 2.21 17.64
C GLY A 91 9.97 2.80 17.51
N LEU A 92 9.06 2.60 18.45
CA LEU A 92 7.71 3.18 18.38
C LEU A 92 7.72 4.70 18.26
N ASN A 93 8.58 5.39 19.01
CA ASN A 93 8.72 6.83 18.93
C ASN A 93 9.20 7.30 17.56
N ASP A 94 10.11 6.55 16.93
CA ASP A 94 10.61 6.87 15.60
C ASP A 94 9.53 6.67 14.53
N ILE A 95 8.69 5.66 14.68
CA ILE A 95 7.54 5.43 13.79
C ILE A 95 6.55 6.59 13.91
N ILE A 96 6.17 6.95 15.13
CA ILE A 96 5.24 8.08 15.38
C ILE A 96 5.82 9.37 14.79
N ARG A 97 7.09 9.66 15.09
CA ARG A 97 7.78 10.83 14.58
C ARG A 97 7.79 10.86 13.05
N SER A 98 8.15 9.75 12.42
CA SER A 98 8.22 9.66 10.96
C SER A 98 6.86 9.89 10.31
N ILE A 99 5.79 9.29 10.85
CA ILE A 99 4.43 9.48 10.33
C ILE A 99 3.99 10.95 10.49
N VAL A 100 4.22 11.56 11.65
CA VAL A 100 3.85 12.96 11.90
C VAL A 100 4.59 13.89 10.96
N LEU A 101 5.89 13.70 10.78
CA LEU A 101 6.69 14.53 9.88
C LEU A 101 6.28 14.35 8.41
N GLU A 102 6.00 13.12 7.98
CA GLU A 102 5.51 12.83 6.64
C GLU A 102 4.18 13.53 6.37
N LEU A 103 3.23 13.39 7.29
CA LEU A 103 1.92 14.04 7.17
C LEU A 103 2.04 15.56 7.14
N HIS A 104 2.89 16.14 8.00
CA HIS A 104 3.06 17.59 8.09
C HIS A 104 3.77 18.18 6.86
N HIS A 105 4.85 17.55 6.40
CA HIS A 105 5.66 18.14 5.32
C HIS A 105 5.13 17.84 3.92
N HIS A 106 4.49 16.71 3.72
CA HIS A 106 4.07 16.28 2.38
C HIS A 106 2.57 16.32 2.16
N TYR A 107 1.78 16.30 3.23
CA TYR A 107 0.31 16.30 3.12
C TYR A 107 -0.35 17.57 3.68
N GLY A 108 0.34 18.39 4.43
CA GLY A 108 -0.14 19.67 4.97
C GLY A 108 -0.72 19.54 6.37
#